data_1f4c3b043946db5becf878b2c64fe1c1
#
_entry.id   1f4c3b043946db5becf878b2c64fe1c1
#
_cell.length_a   1.000
_cell.length_b   1.000
_cell.length_c   1.000
_cell.angle_alpha   90.00
_cell.angle_beta   90.00
_cell.angle_gamma   90.00
#
_symmetry.space_group_name_H-M   'P 1'
#
loop_
_entity.id
_entity.type
_entity.pdbx_description
1 polymer ?
#
loop_
_entity_poly.entity_id
_entity_poly.type
_entity_poly.pdbx_seq_one_letter_code
_entity_poly.pdbx_strand_id
1 'polypeptide(L)'
;MASEQTGIASGDDDEGIDLLDLALPLAEHWKLLVLGPVVAGLMALGITFMIPKTYTSRTVFLPPQQQQSAAASAIAQLGALSGLAGAAAGIKSPADQYVALLQSTTVADRLIDEFKLMQVYDEEFRFKAREELAKNVRVSLGKKDGLISIEVDDEDPQRAADMANRHVDELRRLTSQLALTEAQQRRVFFEAQLTQTR
;
A
#
# COMPACT_ATOMS: atom_id res chain seq x y z
N MET A 1 93.68 -3.72 -16.05
CA MET A 1 92.79 -4.89 -15.92
C MET A 1 91.71 -4.49 -14.93
N ALA A 2 90.70 -4.20 -15.42
CA ALA A 2 89.26 -4.22 -15.23
C ALA A 2 88.77 -4.86 -13.92
N SER A 3 87.93 -4.22 -13.19
CA SER A 3 86.84 -4.78 -12.46
C SER A 3 85.80 -3.69 -12.21
N GLU A 4 84.78 -3.77 -12.96
CA GLU A 4 83.54 -3.10 -12.93
C GLU A 4 82.78 -3.52 -11.66
N GLN A 5 82.22 -2.59 -10.90
CA GLN A 5 81.18 -2.87 -9.91
C GLN A 5 79.99 -2.01 -10.22
N THR A 6 79.07 -2.68 -10.78
CA THR A 6 77.71 -2.29 -11.05
C THR A 6 76.93 -2.11 -9.71
N GLY A 7 76.63 -0.86 -9.40
CA GLY A 7 75.72 -0.54 -8.34
C GLY A 7 74.29 -0.73 -8.83
N ILE A 8 73.53 -1.65 -8.20
CA ILE A 8 72.12 -1.85 -8.40
C ILE A 8 71.43 -0.85 -7.47
N ALA A 9 70.87 0.20 -8.05
CA ALA A 9 69.89 1.04 -7.39
C ALA A 9 68.55 0.31 -7.46
N SER A 10 68.09 -0.26 -6.36
CA SER A 10 66.73 -0.71 -6.17
C SER A 10 65.92 0.51 -5.74
N GLY A 11 65.27 1.12 -6.70
CA GLY A 11 64.16 2.01 -6.43
C GLY A 11 62.91 1.15 -6.31
N ASP A 12 62.52 0.79 -5.11
CA ASP A 12 61.16 0.38 -4.79
C ASP A 12 60.36 1.65 -4.46
N ASP A 13 59.84 2.26 -5.51
CA ASP A 13 58.77 3.21 -5.39
C ASP A 13 57.48 2.40 -5.11
N ASP A 14 57.39 1.86 -3.90
CA ASP A 14 56.12 1.41 -3.35
C ASP A 14 55.22 2.65 -3.19
N GLU A 15 54.42 2.93 -4.20
CA GLU A 15 53.24 3.81 -4.10
C GLU A 15 52.19 3.22 -3.14
N GLY A 16 52.64 2.71 -2.02
CA GLY A 16 51.78 2.43 -0.89
C GLY A 16 51.34 3.76 -0.30
N ILE A 17 50.04 4.03 -0.34
CA ILE A 17 49.44 5.15 0.41
C ILE A 17 49.93 5.01 1.85
N ASP A 18 50.88 5.83 2.26
CA ASP A 18 51.39 5.78 3.62
C ASP A 18 50.25 6.24 4.56
N LEU A 19 49.87 5.34 5.48
CA LEU A 19 48.80 5.61 6.47
C LEU A 19 49.13 6.88 7.28
N LEU A 20 50.40 7.23 7.37
CA LEU A 20 50.85 8.48 8.01
C LEU A 20 50.49 9.71 7.19
N ASP A 21 50.63 9.66 5.84
CA ASP A 21 50.24 10.75 4.96
C ASP A 21 48.75 11.01 4.95
N LEU A 22 47.94 9.98 5.23
CA LEU A 22 46.51 10.11 5.40
C LEU A 22 46.11 10.62 6.80
N ALA A 23 46.90 10.27 7.82
CA ALA A 23 46.64 10.67 9.20
C ALA A 23 46.96 12.15 9.48
N LEU A 24 47.98 12.72 8.78
CA LEU A 24 48.39 14.10 8.95
C LEU A 24 47.29 15.13 8.61
N PRO A 25 46.68 15.14 7.41
CA PRO A 25 45.60 16.05 7.09
C PRO A 25 44.32 15.78 7.93
N LEU A 26 44.13 14.53 8.36
CA LEU A 26 43.02 14.16 9.25
C LEU A 26 43.20 14.78 10.64
N ALA A 27 44.45 14.80 11.16
CA ALA A 27 44.77 15.42 12.45
C ALA A 27 44.71 16.95 12.39
N GLU A 28 45.06 17.55 11.27
CA GLU A 28 45.02 19.00 11.06
C GLU A 28 43.56 19.52 11.05
N HIS A 29 42.65 18.74 10.49
CA HIS A 29 41.24 19.10 10.39
C HIS A 29 40.33 18.33 11.38
N TRP A 30 40.90 17.85 12.49
CA TRP A 30 40.16 17.05 13.47
C TRP A 30 38.88 17.73 13.97
N LYS A 31 38.89 19.08 14.10
CA LYS A 31 37.70 19.87 14.49
C LYS A 31 36.56 19.73 13.47
N LEU A 32 36.90 19.72 12.18
CA LEU A 32 35.93 19.57 11.11
C LEU A 32 35.41 18.13 11.04
N LEU A 33 36.28 17.17 11.32
CA LEU A 33 35.93 15.75 11.38
C LEU A 33 34.99 15.41 12.52
N VAL A 34 35.11 16.10 13.66
CA VAL A 34 34.21 15.92 14.81
C VAL A 34 32.96 16.80 14.68
N LEU A 35 33.12 18.04 14.26
CA LEU A 35 32.00 18.99 14.16
C LEU A 35 31.03 18.63 13.02
N GLY A 36 31.55 18.10 11.90
CA GLY A 36 30.73 17.69 10.76
C GLY A 36 29.66 16.66 11.13
N PRO A 37 30.02 15.50 11.69
CA PRO A 37 29.04 14.50 12.14
C PRO A 37 28.11 14.99 13.25
N VAL A 38 28.60 15.84 14.15
CA VAL A 38 27.78 16.41 15.24
C VAL A 38 26.70 17.33 14.66
N VAL A 39 27.06 18.23 13.74
CA VAL A 39 26.10 19.13 13.09
C VAL A 39 25.12 18.32 12.24
N ALA A 40 25.61 17.34 11.45
CA ALA A 40 24.75 16.46 10.68
C ALA A 40 23.80 15.65 11.56
N GLY A 41 24.26 15.15 12.70
CA GLY A 41 23.45 14.45 13.69
C GLY A 41 22.37 15.33 14.30
N LEU A 42 22.69 16.56 14.65
CA LEU A 42 21.72 17.52 15.18
C LEU A 42 20.66 17.91 14.12
N MET A 43 21.06 18.09 12.87
CA MET A 43 20.12 18.34 11.78
C MET A 43 19.21 17.13 11.53
N ALA A 44 19.75 15.91 11.53
CA ALA A 44 18.97 14.69 11.39
C ALA A 44 17.98 14.51 12.53
N LEU A 45 18.39 14.80 13.78
CA LEU A 45 17.49 14.81 14.93
C LEU A 45 16.36 15.83 14.77
N GLY A 46 16.67 17.05 14.33
CA GLY A 46 15.68 18.08 14.07
C GLY A 46 14.65 17.66 13.03
N ILE A 47 15.10 17.06 11.92
CA ILE A 47 14.21 16.53 10.87
C ILE A 47 13.34 15.39 11.40
N THR A 48 13.92 14.47 12.20
CA THR A 48 13.18 13.34 12.78
C THR A 48 12.05 13.80 13.70
N PHE A 49 12.25 14.88 14.43
CA PHE A 49 11.20 15.47 15.29
C PHE A 49 10.06 16.13 14.51
N MET A 50 10.32 16.52 13.26
CA MET A 50 9.28 17.13 12.40
C MET A 50 8.40 16.09 11.68
N ILE A 51 8.83 14.82 11.61
CA ILE A 51 8.06 13.75 10.95
C ILE A 51 6.98 13.27 11.93
N PRO A 52 5.68 13.42 11.59
CA PRO A 52 4.61 12.92 12.43
C PRO A 52 4.65 11.39 12.51
N LYS A 53 4.31 10.86 13.68
CA LYS A 53 4.23 9.42 13.89
C LYS A 53 3.00 8.89 13.16
N THR A 54 3.17 7.87 12.35
CA THR A 54 2.08 7.21 11.64
C THR A 54 1.88 5.80 12.18
N TYR A 55 0.63 5.45 12.49
CA TYR A 55 0.23 4.14 12.97
C TYR A 55 -0.59 3.46 11.89
N THR A 56 -0.20 2.23 11.54
CA THR A 56 -0.94 1.41 10.57
C THR A 56 -1.83 0.42 11.31
N SER A 57 -3.13 0.51 11.09
CA SER A 57 -4.09 -0.51 11.51
C SER A 57 -4.43 -1.40 10.33
N ARG A 58 -4.51 -2.71 10.59
CA ARG A 58 -4.84 -3.70 9.58
C ARG A 58 -6.01 -4.56 10.02
N THR A 59 -7.02 -4.64 9.15
CA THR A 59 -8.11 -5.60 9.28
C THR A 59 -8.15 -6.53 8.07
N VAL A 60 -8.55 -7.78 8.29
CA VAL A 60 -8.57 -8.81 7.26
C VAL A 60 -9.90 -9.55 7.34
N PHE A 61 -10.52 -9.79 6.20
CA PHE A 61 -11.76 -10.56 6.15
C PHE A 61 -11.84 -11.42 4.89
N LEU A 62 -12.64 -12.49 4.97
CA LEU A 62 -12.94 -13.34 3.82
C LEU A 62 -14.24 -12.85 3.18
N PRO A 63 -14.23 -12.46 1.89
CA PRO A 63 -15.45 -12.09 1.19
C PRO A 63 -16.41 -13.30 1.08
N PRO A 64 -17.74 -13.10 1.13
CA PRO A 64 -18.68 -14.17 0.91
C PRO A 64 -18.42 -14.86 -0.42
N GLN A 65 -18.19 -16.17 -0.39
CA GLN A 65 -18.04 -16.98 -1.58
C GLN A 65 -19.40 -17.06 -2.26
N GLN A 66 -19.62 -16.29 -3.32
CA GLN A 66 -20.77 -16.54 -4.19
C GLN A 66 -20.54 -17.91 -4.83
N GLN A 67 -21.48 -18.83 -4.65
CA GLN A 67 -21.44 -20.13 -5.31
C GLN A 67 -21.31 -19.86 -6.81
N GLN A 68 -20.12 -20.08 -7.34
CA GLN A 68 -19.88 -20.01 -8.77
C GLN A 68 -20.85 -21.00 -9.42
N SER A 69 -21.77 -20.51 -10.24
CA SER A 69 -22.61 -21.37 -11.03
C SER A 69 -21.71 -22.34 -11.81
N ALA A 70 -22.15 -23.60 -12.00
CA ALA A 70 -21.39 -24.60 -12.74
C ALA A 70 -20.93 -24.08 -14.13
N ALA A 71 -21.69 -23.14 -14.71
CA ALA A 71 -21.34 -22.43 -15.93
C ALA A 71 -20.10 -21.53 -15.77
N ALA A 72 -19.97 -20.80 -14.65
CA ALA A 72 -18.82 -19.94 -14.42
C ALA A 72 -17.55 -20.75 -14.16
N SER A 73 -17.65 -21.91 -13.49
CA SER A 73 -16.51 -22.81 -13.31
C SER A 73 -16.07 -23.48 -14.63
N ALA A 74 -17.00 -23.82 -15.51
CA ALA A 74 -16.71 -24.36 -16.84
C ALA A 74 -15.99 -23.33 -17.73
N ILE A 75 -16.40 -22.04 -17.69
CA ILE A 75 -15.74 -20.95 -18.41
C ILE A 75 -14.34 -20.69 -17.85
N ALA A 76 -14.17 -20.76 -16.52
CA ALA A 76 -12.86 -20.62 -15.90
C ALA A 76 -11.88 -21.74 -16.29
N GLN A 77 -12.37 -22.98 -16.42
CA GLN A 77 -11.57 -24.12 -16.89
C GLN A 77 -11.21 -24.01 -18.38
N LEU A 78 -12.13 -23.54 -19.22
CA LEU A 78 -11.85 -23.26 -20.64
C LEU A 78 -10.87 -22.10 -20.82
N GLY A 79 -10.96 -21.09 -19.97
CA GLY A 79 -10.01 -19.96 -19.95
C GLY A 79 -8.60 -20.36 -19.52
N ALA A 80 -8.46 -21.34 -18.63
CA ALA A 80 -7.16 -21.88 -18.21
C ALA A 80 -6.45 -22.68 -19.32
N LEU A 81 -7.22 -23.31 -20.22
CA LEU A 81 -6.68 -24.05 -21.37
C LEU A 81 -6.29 -23.14 -22.55
N SER A 82 -6.87 -21.93 -22.63
CA SER A 82 -6.59 -20.97 -23.69
C SER A 82 -5.56 -19.91 -23.29
N GLY A 83 -4.62 -20.22 -22.46
CA GLY A 83 -3.54 -19.47 -21.80
C GLY A 83 -3.06 -18.11 -22.33
N LEU A 84 -3.60 -17.60 -23.43
CA LEU A 84 -3.30 -16.29 -24.00
C LEU A 84 -4.54 -15.40 -24.18
N ALA A 85 -5.75 -15.96 -24.22
CA ALA A 85 -6.98 -15.18 -24.38
C ALA A 85 -7.56 -14.69 -23.03
N GLY A 86 -7.25 -15.33 -21.91
CA GLY A 86 -7.72 -14.96 -20.58
C GLY A 86 -7.14 -13.65 -20.03
N ALA A 87 -5.95 -13.28 -20.46
CA ALA A 87 -5.31 -12.03 -20.05
C ALA A 87 -5.96 -10.78 -20.68
N ALA A 88 -6.60 -10.93 -21.84
CA ALA A 88 -7.25 -9.82 -22.55
C ALA A 88 -8.72 -9.59 -22.12
N ALA A 89 -9.37 -10.58 -21.48
CA ALA A 89 -10.79 -10.51 -21.15
C ALA A 89 -11.09 -9.81 -19.81
N GLY A 90 -10.07 -9.46 -19.00
CA GLY A 90 -10.26 -8.70 -17.76
C GLY A 90 -11.33 -9.28 -16.82
N ILE A 91 -11.42 -10.62 -16.74
CA ILE A 91 -12.40 -11.29 -15.85
C ILE A 91 -11.95 -11.00 -14.42
N LYS A 92 -12.52 -9.95 -13.87
CA LYS A 92 -12.31 -9.59 -12.47
C LYS A 92 -12.93 -10.69 -11.62
N SER A 93 -12.14 -11.23 -10.71
CA SER A 93 -12.64 -12.17 -9.71
C SER A 93 -13.79 -11.52 -8.92
N PRO A 94 -14.78 -12.28 -8.44
CA PRO A 94 -15.81 -11.73 -7.56
C PRO A 94 -15.22 -10.94 -6.39
N ALA A 95 -14.05 -11.32 -5.90
CA ALA A 95 -13.35 -10.60 -4.84
C ALA A 95 -12.87 -9.19 -5.28
N ASP A 96 -12.54 -9.00 -6.56
CA ASP A 96 -12.15 -7.68 -7.08
C ASP A 96 -13.33 -6.68 -7.03
N GLN A 97 -14.56 -7.18 -7.10
CA GLN A 97 -15.76 -6.34 -6.95
C GLN A 97 -15.87 -5.78 -5.54
N TYR A 98 -15.55 -6.58 -4.51
CA TYR A 98 -15.52 -6.09 -3.13
C TYR A 98 -14.42 -5.07 -2.90
N VAL A 99 -13.23 -5.26 -3.50
CA VAL A 99 -12.17 -4.26 -3.47
C VAL A 99 -12.63 -2.95 -4.13
N ALA A 100 -13.28 -3.02 -5.28
CA ALA A 100 -13.80 -1.83 -5.96
C ALA A 100 -14.91 -1.13 -5.15
N LEU A 101 -15.77 -1.88 -4.45
CA LEU A 101 -16.80 -1.31 -3.56
C LEU A 101 -16.15 -0.58 -2.37
N LEU A 102 -15.12 -1.17 -1.76
CA LEU A 102 -14.38 -0.55 -0.66
C LEU A 102 -13.66 0.74 -1.06
N GLN A 103 -13.18 0.82 -2.30
CA GLN A 103 -12.53 1.99 -2.86
C GLN A 103 -13.51 3.00 -3.48
N SER A 104 -14.82 2.75 -3.36
CA SER A 104 -15.84 3.63 -3.93
C SER A 104 -15.90 4.98 -3.23
N THR A 105 -16.28 6.01 -3.99
CA THR A 105 -16.49 7.37 -3.43
C THR A 105 -17.56 7.39 -2.33
N THR A 106 -18.53 6.49 -2.40
CA THR A 106 -19.60 6.37 -1.39
C THR A 106 -19.03 5.96 -0.02
N VAL A 107 -18.10 4.99 0.00
CA VAL A 107 -17.43 4.58 1.24
C VAL A 107 -16.52 5.69 1.73
N ALA A 108 -15.73 6.28 0.84
CA ALA A 108 -14.82 7.38 1.18
C ALA A 108 -15.57 8.56 1.81
N ASP A 109 -16.71 8.98 1.22
CA ASP A 109 -17.49 10.10 1.74
C ASP A 109 -18.05 9.85 3.14
N ARG A 110 -18.50 8.63 3.41
CA ARG A 110 -19.01 8.27 4.74
C ARG A 110 -17.93 8.29 5.80
N LEU A 111 -16.74 7.77 5.47
CA LEU A 111 -15.60 7.85 6.38
C LEU A 111 -15.18 9.30 6.64
N ILE A 112 -15.13 10.12 5.60
CA ILE A 112 -14.81 11.55 5.73
C ILE A 112 -15.81 12.25 6.65
N ASP A 113 -17.11 11.97 6.52
CA ASP A 113 -18.14 12.60 7.34
C ASP A 113 -18.12 12.08 8.78
N GLU A 114 -17.97 10.77 8.99
CA GLU A 114 -17.99 10.15 10.30
C GLU A 114 -16.78 10.51 11.15
N PHE A 115 -15.59 10.44 10.58
CA PHE A 115 -14.34 10.76 11.26
C PHE A 115 -13.90 12.22 11.12
N LYS A 116 -14.74 13.06 10.48
CA LYS A 116 -14.47 14.48 10.22
C LYS A 116 -13.12 14.72 9.57
N LEU A 117 -12.78 13.87 8.58
CA LEU A 117 -11.45 13.84 7.98
C LEU A 117 -11.09 15.15 7.25
N MET A 118 -12.06 15.96 6.83
CA MET A 118 -11.77 17.31 6.32
C MET A 118 -11.04 18.18 7.33
N GLN A 119 -11.40 18.05 8.61
CA GLN A 119 -10.73 18.79 9.69
C GLN A 119 -9.39 18.16 10.08
N VAL A 120 -9.32 16.81 10.04
CA VAL A 120 -8.10 16.07 10.38
C VAL A 120 -6.99 16.31 9.35
N TYR A 121 -7.36 16.34 8.07
CA TYR A 121 -6.42 16.56 6.97
C TYR A 121 -6.22 18.06 6.65
N ASP A 122 -6.91 18.95 7.36
CA ASP A 122 -6.90 20.40 7.14
C ASP A 122 -7.23 20.76 5.68
N GLU A 123 -8.21 20.05 5.09
CA GLU A 123 -8.61 20.22 3.68
C GLU A 123 -9.97 20.94 3.59
N GLU A 124 -10.01 21.99 2.79
CA GLU A 124 -11.23 22.78 2.55
C GLU A 124 -12.21 22.07 1.60
N PHE A 125 -11.68 21.27 0.68
CA PHE A 125 -12.45 20.62 -0.38
C PHE A 125 -12.56 19.11 -0.16
N ARG A 126 -13.79 18.59 -0.26
CA ARG A 126 -14.05 17.14 -0.10
C ARG A 126 -13.26 16.25 -1.07
N PHE A 127 -13.04 16.69 -2.31
CA PHE A 127 -12.27 15.90 -3.27
C PHE A 127 -10.81 15.72 -2.84
N LYS A 128 -10.21 16.73 -2.21
CA LYS A 128 -8.86 16.65 -1.64
C LYS A 128 -8.80 15.73 -0.43
N ALA A 129 -9.82 15.81 0.45
CA ALA A 129 -9.93 14.89 1.59
C ALA A 129 -10.07 13.42 1.11
N ARG A 130 -10.76 13.16 -0.01
CA ARG A 130 -10.81 11.82 -0.62
C ARG A 130 -9.44 11.39 -1.17
N GLU A 131 -8.72 12.31 -1.80
CA GLU A 131 -7.37 12.04 -2.31
C GLU A 131 -6.41 11.68 -1.19
N GLU A 132 -6.46 12.43 -0.07
CA GLU A 132 -5.63 12.17 1.10
C GLU A 132 -6.01 10.85 1.77
N LEU A 133 -7.31 10.58 1.93
CA LEU A 133 -7.80 9.30 2.42
C LEU A 133 -7.33 8.13 1.55
N ALA A 134 -7.34 8.29 0.22
CA ALA A 134 -6.89 7.25 -0.71
C ALA A 134 -5.39 6.95 -0.62
N LYS A 135 -4.56 7.92 -0.18
CA LYS A 135 -3.12 7.69 0.10
C LYS A 135 -2.94 6.89 1.41
N ASN A 136 -3.80 7.16 2.38
CA ASN A 136 -3.71 6.58 3.72
C ASN A 136 -4.43 5.23 3.85
N VAL A 137 -5.27 4.85 2.88
CA VAL A 137 -6.01 3.58 2.89
C VAL A 137 -5.56 2.68 1.75
N ARG A 138 -5.10 1.49 2.10
CA ARG A 138 -4.71 0.46 1.14
C ARG A 138 -5.61 -0.75 1.27
N VAL A 139 -6.31 -1.08 0.18
CA VAL A 139 -7.14 -2.28 0.08
C VAL A 139 -6.48 -3.24 -0.89
N SER A 140 -6.21 -4.45 -0.44
CA SER A 140 -5.53 -5.47 -1.23
C SER A 140 -6.20 -6.82 -1.13
N LEU A 141 -6.18 -7.59 -2.23
CA LEU A 141 -6.64 -8.96 -2.29
C LEU A 141 -5.45 -9.91 -2.22
N GLY A 142 -5.45 -10.80 -1.24
CA GLY A 142 -4.45 -11.86 -1.11
C GLY A 142 -4.58 -12.89 -2.24
N LYS A 143 -3.52 -13.04 -3.04
CA LYS A 143 -3.53 -13.91 -4.23
C LYS A 143 -3.60 -15.39 -3.91
N LYS A 144 -3.17 -15.81 -2.70
CA LYS A 144 -3.11 -17.21 -2.31
C LYS A 144 -4.29 -17.64 -1.43
N ASP A 145 -4.73 -16.77 -0.56
CA ASP A 145 -5.73 -17.03 0.48
C ASP A 145 -7.11 -16.43 0.15
N GLY A 146 -7.19 -15.55 -0.85
CA GLY A 146 -8.43 -14.88 -1.22
C GLY A 146 -8.96 -13.91 -0.16
N LEU A 147 -8.16 -13.59 0.85
CA LEU A 147 -8.51 -12.64 1.91
C LEU A 147 -8.38 -11.21 1.40
N ILE A 148 -9.31 -10.35 1.80
CA ILE A 148 -9.19 -8.92 1.58
C ILE A 148 -8.59 -8.29 2.83
N SER A 149 -7.51 -7.56 2.63
CA SER A 149 -6.78 -6.82 3.66
C SER A 149 -7.01 -5.34 3.46
N ILE A 150 -7.41 -4.66 4.52
CA ILE A 150 -7.56 -3.21 4.58
C ILE A 150 -6.53 -2.69 5.57
N GLU A 151 -5.66 -1.81 5.12
CA GLU A 151 -4.66 -1.14 5.92
C GLU A 151 -4.96 0.35 5.92
N VAL A 152 -4.97 0.95 7.10
CA VAL A 152 -5.25 2.37 7.31
C VAL A 152 -4.11 2.98 8.10
N ASP A 153 -3.50 4.00 7.53
CA ASP A 153 -2.47 4.80 8.18
C ASP A 153 -3.10 6.07 8.77
N ASP A 154 -2.79 6.36 10.01
CA ASP A 154 -3.25 7.57 10.69
C ASP A 154 -2.28 7.97 11.80
N GLU A 155 -2.30 9.24 12.19
CA GLU A 155 -1.51 9.75 13.32
C GLU A 155 -2.08 9.30 14.67
N ASP A 156 -3.39 9.01 14.72
CA ASP A 156 -4.09 8.49 15.89
C ASP A 156 -4.32 6.97 15.74
N PRO A 157 -3.72 6.12 16.57
CA PRO A 157 -3.86 4.67 16.48
C PRO A 157 -5.30 4.19 16.69
N GLN A 158 -6.09 4.90 17.52
CA GLN A 158 -7.49 4.54 17.74
C GLN A 158 -8.32 4.85 16.49
N ARG A 159 -8.12 6.02 15.89
CA ARG A 159 -8.82 6.41 14.65
C ARG A 159 -8.44 5.48 13.50
N ALA A 160 -7.17 5.10 13.36
CA ALA A 160 -6.74 4.11 12.37
C ALA A 160 -7.50 2.78 12.51
N ALA A 161 -7.63 2.27 13.75
CA ALA A 161 -8.34 1.03 14.03
C ALA A 161 -9.84 1.15 13.74
N ASP A 162 -10.46 2.24 14.17
CA ASP A 162 -11.89 2.48 13.97
C ASP A 162 -12.22 2.64 12.47
N MET A 163 -11.39 3.36 11.72
CA MET A 163 -11.53 3.51 10.26
C MET A 163 -11.39 2.17 9.53
N ALA A 164 -10.41 1.33 9.91
CA ALA A 164 -10.22 0.02 9.30
C ALA A 164 -11.44 -0.89 9.54
N ASN A 165 -12.00 -0.90 10.75
CA ASN A 165 -13.19 -1.66 11.08
C ASN A 165 -14.43 -1.09 10.36
N ARG A 166 -14.53 0.22 10.27
CA ARG A 166 -15.64 0.88 9.59
C ARG A 166 -15.72 0.56 8.12
N HIS A 167 -14.59 0.41 7.44
CA HIS A 167 -14.57 -0.06 6.05
C HIS A 167 -15.28 -1.42 5.90
N VAL A 168 -15.04 -2.35 6.83
CA VAL A 168 -15.70 -3.67 6.81
C VAL A 168 -17.21 -3.54 7.03
N ASP A 169 -17.62 -2.68 7.96
CA ASP A 169 -19.05 -2.47 8.24
C ASP A 169 -19.78 -1.80 7.07
N GLU A 170 -19.14 -0.85 6.39
CA GLU A 170 -19.68 -0.24 5.18
C GLU A 170 -19.83 -1.26 4.04
N LEU A 171 -18.87 -2.16 3.89
CA LEU A 171 -18.99 -3.25 2.92
C LEU A 171 -20.19 -4.17 3.24
N ARG A 172 -20.32 -4.59 4.50
CA ARG A 172 -21.48 -5.40 4.95
C ARG A 172 -22.79 -4.70 4.64
N ARG A 173 -22.85 -3.41 4.91
CA ARG A 173 -24.04 -2.60 4.64
C ARG A 173 -24.36 -2.53 3.15
N LEU A 174 -23.36 -2.23 2.31
CA LEU A 174 -23.54 -2.18 0.85
C LEU A 174 -23.99 -3.53 0.29
N THR A 175 -23.35 -4.61 0.70
CA THR A 175 -23.72 -5.96 0.25
C THR A 175 -25.13 -6.36 0.69
N SER A 176 -25.54 -5.99 1.89
CA SER A 176 -26.92 -6.25 2.37
C SER A 176 -27.95 -5.45 1.58
N GLN A 177 -27.65 -4.20 1.24
CA GLN A 177 -28.56 -3.38 0.43
C GLN A 177 -28.71 -3.94 -0.99
N LEU A 178 -27.63 -4.41 -1.60
CA LEU A 178 -27.66 -5.05 -2.93
C LEU A 178 -28.53 -6.33 -2.90
N ALA A 179 -28.34 -7.19 -1.89
CA ALA A 179 -29.12 -8.42 -1.75
C ALA A 179 -30.62 -8.16 -1.58
N LEU A 180 -31.01 -7.14 -0.81
CA LEU A 180 -32.41 -6.73 -0.66
C LEU A 180 -33.00 -6.24 -1.97
N THR A 181 -32.27 -5.45 -2.74
CA THR A 181 -32.71 -4.93 -4.03
C THR A 181 -32.93 -6.06 -5.04
N GLU A 182 -32.02 -7.03 -5.12
CA GLU A 182 -32.18 -8.21 -5.97
C GLU A 182 -33.38 -9.05 -5.59
N ALA A 183 -33.61 -9.30 -4.29
CA ALA A 183 -34.74 -10.04 -3.81
C ALA A 183 -36.08 -9.34 -4.17
N GLN A 184 -36.15 -8.03 -4.03
CA GLN A 184 -37.29 -7.23 -4.41
C GLN A 184 -37.58 -7.27 -5.91
N GLN A 185 -36.51 -7.12 -6.74
CA GLN A 185 -36.65 -7.21 -8.21
C GLN A 185 -37.14 -8.58 -8.65
N ARG A 186 -36.61 -9.67 -8.07
CA ARG A 186 -37.09 -11.04 -8.35
C ARG A 186 -38.54 -11.22 -7.96
N ARG A 187 -38.95 -10.70 -6.80
CA ARG A 187 -40.34 -10.76 -6.35
C ARG A 187 -41.28 -10.06 -7.35
N VAL A 188 -40.96 -8.81 -7.73
CA VAL A 188 -41.77 -8.05 -8.70
C VAL A 188 -41.86 -8.77 -10.05
N PHE A 189 -40.74 -9.35 -10.52
CA PHE A 189 -40.73 -10.15 -11.74
C PHE A 189 -41.65 -11.37 -11.67
N PHE A 190 -41.60 -12.13 -10.58
CA PHE A 190 -42.47 -13.30 -10.41
C PHE A 190 -43.95 -12.93 -10.21
N GLU A 191 -44.24 -11.84 -9.50
CA GLU A 191 -45.61 -11.32 -9.36
C GLU A 191 -46.19 -10.89 -10.72
N ALA A 192 -45.38 -10.25 -11.57
CA ALA A 192 -45.76 -9.88 -12.94
C ALA A 192 -46.05 -11.11 -13.82
N GLN A 193 -45.19 -12.15 -13.73
CA GLN A 193 -45.42 -13.40 -14.46
C GLN A 193 -46.69 -14.14 -14.00
N LEU A 194 -46.96 -14.19 -12.70
CA LEU A 194 -48.19 -14.81 -12.15
C LEU A 194 -49.48 -14.11 -12.65
N THR A 195 -49.43 -12.79 -12.81
CA THR A 195 -50.55 -12.01 -13.34
C THR A 195 -50.77 -12.21 -14.84
N GLN A 196 -49.74 -12.52 -15.60
CA GLN A 196 -49.82 -12.80 -17.04
C GLN A 196 -50.33 -14.23 -17.35
N THR A 197 -50.13 -15.17 -16.42
CA THR A 197 -50.49 -16.59 -16.62
C THR A 197 -51.90 -16.94 -16.09
N ARG A 198 -52.62 -15.97 -15.52
CA ARG A 198 -53.97 -16.08 -14.97
C ARG A 198 -55.01 -15.49 -15.90
#